data_47a1dc869094012db054be18c2c1ff73
#
_entry.id   47a1dc869094012db054be18c2c1ff73
#
_cell.length_a   1.000
_cell.length_b   1.000
_cell.length_c   1.000
_cell.angle_alpha   90.00
_cell.angle_beta   90.00
_cell.angle_gamma   90.00
#
_symmetry.space_group_name_H-M   'P 1'
#
loop_
_entity.id
_entity.type
_entity.pdbx_description
1 polymer ?
#
loop_
_entity_poly.entity_id
_entity_poly.type
_entity_poly.pdbx_seq_one_letter_code
_entity_poly.pdbx_strand_id
1 'polypeptide(L)'
;MTFKNIPFGSLESFNVILEIPRDSPLKYEYDHEKDAIIQDFVFKDGFLFKYNYGFIPETICGDGDPQDVMILNNKPLEQGKTYQCRAVGIIELLDRGEEDNKLLAVVIDDPEAKDITDISSLLEKDFQDFKDFYAEIARQKNKTMEILGFHDKERA
;
A
#
# COMPACT_ATOMS: atom_id res chain seq x y z
N MET A 1 8.58 -10.92 17.63
CA MET A 1 8.07 -9.55 17.55
C MET A 1 6.58 -9.59 17.22
N THR A 2 5.78 -8.87 17.97
CA THR A 2 4.34 -8.81 17.70
C THR A 2 3.99 -7.52 16.97
N PHE A 3 3.01 -7.59 16.05
CA PHE A 3 2.48 -6.43 15.36
C PHE A 3 1.19 -5.89 15.99
N LYS A 4 0.60 -6.66 16.90
CA LYS A 4 -0.72 -6.35 17.47
C LYS A 4 -0.74 -5.14 18.40
N ASN A 5 0.39 -4.81 19.02
CA ASN A 5 0.49 -3.73 20.00
C ASN A 5 1.07 -2.44 19.43
N ILE A 6 1.22 -2.34 18.11
CA ILE A 6 1.71 -1.13 17.46
C ILE A 6 0.53 -0.17 17.27
N PRO A 7 0.62 1.07 17.80
CA PRO A 7 -0.48 2.03 17.69
C PRO A 7 -0.61 2.58 16.28
N PHE A 8 -1.80 3.07 15.95
CA PHE A 8 -2.05 3.76 14.70
C PHE A 8 -1.18 5.04 14.59
N GLY A 9 -1.18 5.86 15.62
CA GLY A 9 -0.55 7.18 15.59
C GLY A 9 -1.60 8.29 15.45
N SER A 10 -1.39 9.20 14.49
CA SER A 10 -2.33 10.29 14.21
C SER A 10 -2.56 10.44 12.71
N LEU A 11 -3.53 11.27 12.31
CA LEU A 11 -3.82 11.50 10.88
C LEU A 11 -2.67 12.17 10.13
N GLU A 12 -1.84 12.96 10.81
CA GLU A 12 -0.69 13.64 10.20
C GLU A 12 0.57 12.78 10.21
N SER A 13 0.61 11.79 11.10
CA SER A 13 1.76 10.89 11.24
C SER A 13 1.25 9.56 11.76
N PHE A 14 1.09 8.59 10.89
CA PHE A 14 0.59 7.27 11.24
C PHE A 14 1.65 6.21 10.98
N ASN A 15 1.54 5.11 11.71
CA ASN A 15 2.45 3.98 11.58
C ASN A 15 1.98 3.02 10.49
N VAL A 16 2.91 2.63 9.64
CA VAL A 16 2.67 1.59 8.62
C VAL A 16 3.64 0.46 8.86
N ILE A 17 3.11 -0.76 8.95
CA ILE A 17 3.93 -1.96 9.04
C ILE A 17 4.15 -2.46 7.63
N LEU A 18 5.42 -2.59 7.22
CA LEU A 18 5.75 -2.97 5.86
C LEU A 18 5.59 -4.47 5.64
N GLU A 19 4.75 -4.82 4.66
CA GLU A 19 4.51 -6.20 4.25
C GLU A 19 5.37 -6.59 3.04
N ILE A 20 5.40 -5.74 2.01
CA ILE A 20 6.05 -6.04 0.73
C ILE A 20 7.06 -4.95 0.40
N PRO A 21 8.36 -5.26 0.39
CA PRO A 21 9.38 -4.31 -0.08
C PRO A 21 9.21 -4.01 -1.57
N ARG A 22 9.55 -2.79 -1.98
CA ARG A 22 9.59 -2.41 -3.39
C ARG A 22 10.48 -3.37 -4.18
N ASP A 23 10.03 -3.74 -5.35
CA ASP A 23 10.70 -4.65 -6.29
C ASP A 23 10.75 -6.11 -5.84
N SER A 24 9.89 -6.50 -4.91
CA SER A 24 9.76 -7.90 -4.51
C SER A 24 9.10 -8.73 -5.59
N PRO A 25 9.62 -9.93 -5.90
CA PRO A 25 8.94 -10.89 -6.78
C PRO A 25 7.85 -11.67 -6.06
N LEU A 26 7.69 -11.47 -4.75
CA LEU A 26 6.75 -12.19 -3.90
C LEU A 26 5.78 -11.21 -3.27
N LYS A 27 4.51 -11.63 -3.16
CA LYS A 27 3.51 -10.90 -2.39
C LYS A 27 3.43 -11.49 -0.99
N TYR A 28 3.49 -10.63 0.02
CA TYR A 28 3.36 -11.01 1.43
C TYR A 28 2.12 -10.36 2.02
N GLU A 29 1.54 -10.99 3.04
CA GLU A 29 0.37 -10.47 3.72
C GLU A 29 0.44 -10.76 5.22
N TYR A 30 -0.01 -9.81 6.03
CA TYR A 30 -0.10 -9.99 7.47
C TYR A 30 -1.27 -10.93 7.81
N ASP A 31 -0.97 -11.95 8.61
CA ASP A 31 -1.96 -12.90 9.13
C ASP A 31 -2.22 -12.58 10.60
N HIS A 32 -3.46 -12.18 10.91
CA HIS A 32 -3.87 -11.79 12.27
C HIS A 32 -3.77 -12.93 13.27
N GLU A 33 -4.10 -14.14 12.85
CA GLU A 33 -4.11 -15.30 13.75
C GLU A 33 -2.70 -15.69 14.14
N LYS A 34 -1.77 -15.62 13.20
CA LYS A 34 -0.36 -15.97 13.42
C LYS A 34 0.48 -14.81 13.90
N ASP A 35 -0.04 -13.58 13.81
CA ASP A 35 0.70 -12.33 14.09
C ASP A 35 2.04 -12.31 13.34
N ALA A 36 2.00 -12.65 12.07
CA ALA A 36 3.18 -12.79 11.21
C ALA A 36 2.87 -12.38 9.77
N ILE A 37 3.90 -11.93 9.08
CA ILE A 37 3.84 -11.64 7.64
C ILE A 37 4.20 -12.92 6.90
N ILE A 38 3.28 -13.42 6.07
CA ILE A 38 3.47 -14.67 5.34
C ILE A 38 3.39 -14.46 3.84
N GLN A 39 4.10 -15.31 3.10
CA GLN A 39 4.07 -15.32 1.65
C GLN A 39 2.69 -15.75 1.17
N ASP A 40 2.06 -14.93 0.33
CA ASP A 40 0.70 -15.13 -0.18
C ASP A 40 0.69 -15.53 -1.66
N PHE A 41 1.63 -15.01 -2.46
CA PHE A 41 1.63 -15.23 -3.89
C PHE A 41 3.03 -15.04 -4.48
N VAL A 42 3.34 -15.82 -5.52
CA VAL A 42 4.58 -15.68 -6.30
C VAL A 42 4.22 -15.13 -7.68
N PHE A 43 4.76 -13.96 -8.02
CA PHE A 43 4.51 -13.35 -9.33
C PHE A 43 5.32 -14.04 -10.41
N LYS A 44 4.76 -14.06 -11.63
CA LYS A 44 5.33 -14.73 -12.81
C LYS A 44 5.77 -13.71 -13.84
N ASP A 45 6.44 -14.17 -14.88
CA ASP A 45 6.83 -13.38 -16.06
C ASP A 45 7.73 -12.20 -15.74
N GLY A 46 8.55 -12.32 -14.70
CA GLY A 46 9.45 -11.25 -14.27
C GLY A 46 8.78 -10.08 -13.59
N PHE A 47 7.49 -10.20 -13.23
CA PHE A 47 6.79 -9.12 -12.56
C PHE A 47 7.31 -8.92 -11.14
N LEU A 48 7.57 -7.66 -10.80
CA LEU A 48 7.97 -7.26 -9.45
C LEU A 48 6.91 -6.34 -8.86
N PHE A 49 6.71 -6.43 -7.55
CA PHE A 49 5.82 -5.53 -6.82
C PHE A 49 6.49 -4.16 -6.72
N LYS A 50 6.05 -3.22 -7.53
CA LYS A 50 6.79 -1.97 -7.84
C LYS A 50 6.77 -0.92 -6.74
N TYR A 51 6.04 -1.13 -5.66
CA TYR A 51 5.87 -0.15 -4.59
C TYR A 51 6.15 -0.81 -3.25
N ASN A 52 6.59 -0.01 -2.29
CA ASN A 52 6.54 -0.45 -0.91
C ASN A 52 5.09 -0.52 -0.47
N TYR A 53 4.72 -1.55 0.27
CA TYR A 53 3.32 -1.81 0.58
C TYR A 53 3.18 -2.35 1.98
N GLY A 54 2.18 -1.87 2.70
CA GLY A 54 1.95 -2.30 4.06
C GLY A 54 0.54 -2.02 4.54
N PHE A 55 0.35 -2.00 5.84
CA PHE A 55 -0.96 -1.76 6.44
C PHE A 55 -0.84 -0.85 7.66
N ILE A 56 -1.93 -0.18 7.98
CA ILE A 56 -2.03 0.65 9.18
C ILE A 56 -2.59 -0.24 10.30
N PRO A 57 -1.85 -0.42 11.42
CA PRO A 57 -2.36 -1.19 12.54
C PRO A 57 -3.56 -0.50 13.19
N GLU A 58 -4.37 -1.28 13.90
CA GLU A 58 -5.56 -0.81 14.62
C GLU A 58 -6.64 -0.20 13.72
N THR A 59 -6.61 -0.48 12.41
CA THR A 59 -7.67 -0.09 11.48
C THR A 59 -8.45 -1.30 11.05
N ILE A 60 -9.74 -1.12 10.74
CA ILE A 60 -10.60 -2.15 10.17
C ILE A 60 -11.39 -1.50 9.05
N CYS A 61 -11.24 -2.03 7.84
CA CYS A 61 -11.99 -1.59 6.67
C CYS A 61 -13.25 -2.43 6.46
N GLY A 62 -14.05 -2.08 5.45
CA GLY A 62 -15.28 -2.78 5.14
C GLY A 62 -15.12 -4.26 4.83
N ASP A 63 -13.92 -4.69 4.43
CA ASP A 63 -13.59 -6.10 4.18
C ASP A 63 -13.12 -6.85 5.43
N GLY A 64 -13.05 -6.17 6.58
CA GLY A 64 -12.60 -6.76 7.85
C GLY A 64 -11.09 -6.75 8.04
N ASP A 65 -10.32 -6.27 7.05
CA ASP A 65 -8.85 -6.21 7.10
C ASP A 65 -8.38 -4.80 7.48
N PRO A 66 -7.13 -4.64 7.94
CA PRO A 66 -6.53 -3.32 8.14
C PRO A 66 -6.44 -2.53 6.84
N GLN A 67 -6.36 -1.20 6.95
CA GLN A 67 -6.20 -0.34 5.78
C GLN A 67 -4.85 -0.58 5.10
N ASP A 68 -4.88 -0.92 3.83
CA ASP A 68 -3.70 -1.08 2.99
C ASP A 68 -3.11 0.26 2.59
N VAL A 69 -1.77 0.34 2.56
CA VAL A 69 -1.03 1.54 2.22
C VAL A 69 0.01 1.23 1.16
N MET A 70 0.02 2.03 0.11
CA MET A 70 1.08 2.04 -0.89
C MET A 70 2.02 3.20 -0.57
N ILE A 71 3.29 2.89 -0.31
CA ILE A 71 4.30 3.89 0.06
C ILE A 71 5.11 4.23 -1.17
N LEU A 72 5.13 5.50 -1.55
CA LEU A 72 5.66 5.97 -2.84
C LEU A 72 7.17 6.25 -2.85
N ASN A 73 7.89 5.87 -1.81
CA ASN A 73 9.32 6.06 -1.73
C ASN A 73 10.06 5.20 -2.77
N ASN A 74 11.14 5.75 -3.33
CA ASN A 74 11.85 5.14 -4.45
C ASN A 74 12.74 3.95 -4.08
N LYS A 75 13.08 3.80 -2.82
CA LYS A 75 13.97 2.73 -2.36
C LYS A 75 13.18 1.65 -1.64
N PRO A 76 13.62 0.38 -1.71
CA PRO A 76 12.99 -0.68 -0.92
C PRO A 76 13.09 -0.40 0.57
N LEU A 77 11.97 -0.55 1.27
CA LEU A 77 11.92 -0.50 2.72
C LEU A 77 12.01 -1.92 3.28
N GLU A 78 12.25 -2.03 4.58
CA GLU A 78 12.50 -3.32 5.22
C GLU A 78 11.20 -3.98 5.68
N GLN A 79 10.98 -5.23 5.27
CA GLN A 79 9.81 -6.02 5.66
C GLN A 79 9.75 -6.19 7.18
N GLY A 80 8.55 -6.01 7.73
CA GLY A 80 8.29 -6.16 9.16
C GLY A 80 8.62 -4.94 9.99
N LYS A 81 9.24 -3.92 9.39
CA LYS A 81 9.58 -2.69 10.10
C LYS A 81 8.42 -1.71 10.07
N THR A 82 8.32 -0.88 11.10
CA THR A 82 7.31 0.16 11.20
C THR A 82 7.88 1.48 10.72
N TYR A 83 7.13 2.16 9.84
CA TYR A 83 7.52 3.47 9.30
C TYR A 83 6.44 4.50 9.60
N GLN A 84 6.87 5.69 10.00
CA GLN A 84 5.94 6.81 10.17
C GLN A 84 5.71 7.46 8.81
N CYS A 85 4.46 7.56 8.41
CA CYS A 85 4.05 8.04 7.11
C CYS A 85 3.03 9.17 7.22
N ARG A 86 2.90 9.93 6.14
CA ARG A 86 1.82 10.90 5.96
C ARG A 86 1.05 10.60 4.68
N ALA A 87 -0.24 10.92 4.68
CA ALA A 87 -1.10 10.66 3.54
C ALA A 87 -0.81 11.61 2.37
N VAL A 88 -0.88 11.06 1.16
CA VAL A 88 -0.78 11.80 -0.10
C VAL A 88 -2.11 11.77 -0.85
N GLY A 89 -2.80 10.65 -0.82
CA GLY A 89 -4.07 10.49 -1.51
C GLY A 89 -4.62 9.08 -1.36
N ILE A 90 -5.60 8.78 -2.18
CA ILE A 90 -6.28 7.46 -2.17
C ILE A 90 -6.48 6.96 -3.59
N ILE A 91 -6.29 5.65 -3.78
CA ILE A 91 -6.76 4.94 -4.97
C ILE A 91 -8.08 4.27 -4.61
N GLU A 92 -9.14 4.69 -5.26
CA GLU A 92 -10.44 4.03 -5.12
C GLU A 92 -10.47 2.80 -6.01
N LEU A 93 -10.52 1.63 -5.39
CA LEU A 93 -10.33 0.34 -6.07
C LEU A 93 -11.45 -0.62 -5.71
N LEU A 94 -11.93 -1.35 -6.70
CA LEU A 94 -12.78 -2.53 -6.48
C LEU A 94 -11.97 -3.79 -6.77
N ASP A 95 -12.01 -4.74 -5.84
CA ASP A 95 -11.41 -6.06 -6.00
C ASP A 95 -12.57 -7.08 -6.01
N ARG A 96 -12.82 -7.67 -7.17
CA ARG A 96 -13.94 -8.58 -7.37
C ARG A 96 -15.29 -7.96 -6.95
N GLY A 97 -15.44 -6.65 -7.24
CA GLY A 97 -16.64 -5.89 -6.93
C GLY A 97 -16.73 -5.37 -5.51
N GLU A 98 -15.76 -5.66 -4.65
CA GLU A 98 -15.72 -5.19 -3.28
C GLU A 98 -14.76 -4.01 -3.12
N GLU A 99 -15.14 -3.04 -2.28
CA GLU A 99 -14.30 -1.87 -2.02
C GLU A 99 -13.02 -2.29 -1.32
N ASP A 100 -11.89 -1.92 -1.92
CA ASP A 100 -10.55 -2.22 -1.39
C ASP A 100 -9.61 -1.05 -1.70
N ASN A 101 -9.93 0.12 -1.16
CA ASN A 101 -9.18 1.35 -1.43
C ASN A 101 -7.78 1.26 -0.86
N LYS A 102 -6.83 1.85 -1.59
CA LYS A 102 -5.42 1.90 -1.18
C LYS A 102 -5.05 3.32 -0.81
N LEU A 103 -4.53 3.51 0.39
CA LEU A 103 -4.00 4.80 0.81
C LEU A 103 -2.63 5.00 0.18
N LEU A 104 -2.41 6.17 -0.42
CA LEU A 104 -1.10 6.56 -0.92
C LEU A 104 -0.40 7.39 0.15
N ALA A 105 0.84 7.04 0.46
CA ALA A 105 1.58 7.71 1.53
C ALA A 105 3.07 7.78 1.20
N VAL A 106 3.80 8.61 1.95
CA VAL A 106 5.26 8.67 1.93
C VAL A 106 5.77 8.65 3.36
N VAL A 107 7.00 8.14 3.53
CA VAL A 107 7.67 8.18 4.82
C VAL A 107 8.03 9.62 5.15
N ILE A 108 7.67 10.09 6.34
CA ILE A 108 7.82 11.49 6.75
C ILE A 108 9.27 11.97 6.66
N ASP A 109 10.22 11.12 7.09
CA ASP A 109 11.62 11.52 7.22
C ASP A 109 12.43 11.35 5.93
N ASP A 110 11.81 10.93 4.82
CA ASP A 110 12.53 10.76 3.56
C ASP A 110 12.65 12.11 2.84
N PRO A 111 13.87 12.66 2.69
CA PRO A 111 14.05 13.93 2.02
C PRO A 111 13.72 13.88 0.53
N GLU A 112 13.78 12.71 -0.10
CA GLU A 112 13.41 12.56 -1.52
C GLU A 112 11.91 12.70 -1.74
N ALA A 113 11.10 12.47 -0.71
CA ALA A 113 9.65 12.55 -0.80
C ALA A 113 9.07 13.88 -0.32
N LYS A 114 9.90 14.86 0.06
CA LYS A 114 9.43 16.12 0.65
C LYS A 114 8.50 16.92 -0.26
N ASP A 115 8.67 16.80 -1.57
CA ASP A 115 7.86 17.52 -2.55
C ASP A 115 6.55 16.81 -2.91
N ILE A 116 6.36 15.59 -2.44
CA ILE A 116 5.12 14.84 -2.64
C ILE A 116 4.20 15.15 -1.46
N THR A 117 3.36 16.17 -1.63
CA THR A 117 2.49 16.67 -0.56
C THR A 117 1.04 16.25 -0.71
N ASP A 118 0.59 16.00 -1.94
CA ASP A 118 -0.78 15.63 -2.26
C ASP A 118 -0.80 14.91 -3.60
N ILE A 119 -1.96 14.37 -3.97
CA ILE A 119 -2.15 13.69 -5.25
C ILE A 119 -1.81 14.59 -6.45
N SER A 120 -2.02 15.89 -6.32
CA SER A 120 -1.65 16.87 -7.34
C SER A 120 -0.14 16.99 -7.57
N SER A 121 0.68 16.46 -6.68
CA SER A 121 2.14 16.40 -6.83
C SER A 121 2.58 15.29 -7.78
N LEU A 122 1.68 14.37 -8.13
CA LEU A 122 1.98 13.22 -8.99
C LEU A 122 1.77 13.57 -10.46
N LEU A 123 2.52 12.88 -11.32
CA LEU A 123 2.44 13.05 -12.76
C LEU A 123 1.39 12.11 -13.37
N GLU A 124 0.90 12.42 -14.56
CA GLU A 124 0.00 11.53 -15.30
C GLU A 124 0.58 10.12 -15.47
N LYS A 125 1.89 10.04 -15.68
CA LYS A 125 2.58 8.76 -15.78
C LYS A 125 2.41 7.93 -14.51
N ASP A 126 2.43 8.57 -13.33
CA ASP A 126 2.26 7.86 -12.07
C ASP A 126 0.89 7.19 -11.97
N PHE A 127 -0.16 7.88 -12.39
CA PHE A 127 -1.52 7.32 -12.40
C PHE A 127 -1.63 6.16 -13.38
N GLN A 128 -1.02 6.27 -14.56
CA GLN A 128 -1.02 5.18 -15.54
C GLN A 128 -0.23 3.98 -15.00
N ASP A 129 0.88 4.22 -14.32
CA ASP A 129 1.67 3.16 -13.70
C ASP A 129 0.85 2.40 -12.64
N PHE A 130 0.05 3.09 -11.84
CA PHE A 130 -0.84 2.44 -10.87
C PHE A 130 -1.86 1.55 -11.58
N LYS A 131 -2.47 2.05 -12.65
CA LYS A 131 -3.44 1.28 -13.43
C LYS A 131 -2.83 0.03 -14.03
N ASP A 132 -1.65 0.17 -14.62
CA ASP A 132 -0.93 -0.96 -15.24
C ASP A 132 -0.53 -1.99 -14.19
N PHE A 133 -0.08 -1.52 -13.03
CA PHE A 133 0.32 -2.36 -11.91
C PHE A 133 -0.84 -3.26 -11.44
N TYR A 134 -2.00 -2.66 -11.17
CA TYR A 134 -3.15 -3.44 -10.70
C TYR A 134 -3.77 -4.30 -11.80
N ALA A 135 -3.69 -3.86 -13.06
CA ALA A 135 -4.13 -4.68 -14.19
C ALA A 135 -3.31 -5.97 -14.30
N GLU A 136 -1.99 -5.88 -14.11
CA GLU A 136 -1.13 -7.05 -14.16
C GLU A 136 -1.36 -7.99 -12.96
N ILE A 137 -1.56 -7.44 -11.75
CA ILE A 137 -1.90 -8.25 -10.58
C ILE A 137 -3.21 -9.00 -10.82
N ALA A 138 -4.22 -8.32 -11.35
CA ALA A 138 -5.51 -8.93 -11.65
C ALA A 138 -5.36 -10.08 -12.64
N ARG A 139 -4.55 -9.89 -13.69
CA ARG A 139 -4.27 -10.91 -14.69
C ARG A 139 -3.61 -12.14 -14.05
N GLN A 140 -2.59 -11.93 -13.24
CA GLN A 140 -1.84 -13.04 -12.64
C GLN A 140 -2.66 -13.80 -11.60
N LYS A 141 -3.52 -13.11 -10.86
CA LYS A 141 -4.37 -13.73 -9.84
C LYS A 141 -5.72 -14.19 -10.39
N ASN A 142 -5.93 -14.03 -11.69
CA ASN A 142 -7.16 -14.42 -12.40
C ASN A 142 -8.42 -13.88 -11.71
N LYS A 143 -8.41 -12.57 -11.44
CA LYS A 143 -9.53 -11.87 -10.82
C LYS A 143 -9.76 -10.52 -11.47
N THR A 144 -10.89 -9.89 -11.18
CA THR A 144 -11.19 -8.54 -11.65
C THR A 144 -10.76 -7.52 -10.61
N MET A 145 -10.08 -6.47 -11.05
CA MET A 145 -9.75 -5.30 -10.24
C MET A 145 -10.02 -4.06 -11.09
N GLU A 146 -10.68 -3.08 -10.51
CA GLU A 146 -11.04 -1.86 -11.22
C GLU A 146 -10.68 -0.63 -10.39
N ILE A 147 -9.90 0.28 -10.98
CA ILE A 147 -9.63 1.57 -10.36
C ILE A 147 -10.75 2.52 -10.79
N LEU A 148 -11.52 3.01 -9.82
CA LEU A 148 -12.62 3.94 -10.06
C LEU A 148 -12.16 5.39 -10.12
N GLY A 149 -11.07 5.71 -9.41
CA GLY A 149 -10.54 7.06 -9.40
C GLY A 149 -9.43 7.25 -8.39
N PHE A 150 -8.90 8.47 -8.38
CA PHE A 150 -7.88 8.91 -7.44
C PHE A 150 -8.42 10.13 -6.71
N HIS A 151 -8.17 10.19 -5.40
CA HIS A 151 -8.69 11.26 -4.56
C HIS A 151 -7.55 11.87 -3.74
N ASP A 152 -7.73 13.12 -3.32
CA ASP A 152 -6.72 13.84 -2.55
C ASP A 152 -6.63 13.31 -1.10
N LYS A 153 -5.63 13.80 -0.37
CA LYS A 153 -5.37 13.37 1.00
C LYS A 153 -6.51 13.69 1.98
N GLU A 154 -7.35 14.65 1.64
CA GLU A 154 -8.49 15.03 2.50
C GLU A 154 -9.54 13.91 2.58
N ARG A 155 -9.56 13.01 1.59
CA ARG A 155 -10.43 11.84 1.59
C ARG A 155 -9.81 10.61 2.23
N ALA A 156 -8.54 10.70 2.54
CA ALA A 156 -7.80 9.57 3.12
C ALA A 156 -8.19 9.27 4.58
#